data_e9f8899b1598944a0504d2d3f5715e25
#
_entry.id   e9f8899b1598944a0504d2d3f5715e25
#
_cell.length_a   1.000
_cell.length_b   1.000
_cell.length_c   1.000
_cell.angle_alpha   90.00
_cell.angle_beta   90.00
_cell.angle_gamma   90.00
#
_symmetry.space_group_name_H-M   'P 1'
#
loop_
_entity.id
_entity.type
_entity.pdbx_description
1 polymer ?
#
loop_
_entity_poly.entity_id
_entity_poly.type
_entity_poly.pdbx_seq_one_letter_code
_entity_poly.pdbx_strand_id
1 'polypeptide(L)'
;MQEVAAGIQAEQLAELLDPVMRRSVERGFAEAHADEGTIWLLDGPGENLVPAYNTGPDAERFVGQFKQPLGTGLISMVFASEQPFLENEVWRNDQQSRLLDALLKVQTCAMIAVPFYFVRRCRGVISCVQLRRADDRREEEPGGFGREHLESIQQVGALLTRLIDLLLLSRAVGWGND
;
A
#
# COMPACT_ATOMS: atom_id res chain seq x y z
N MET A 1 -2.94 -2.97 -23.89
CA MET A 1 -2.18 -2.89 -22.62
C MET A 1 -2.73 -1.81 -21.66
N GLN A 2 -2.91 -0.57 -22.09
CA GLN A 2 -3.43 0.48 -21.21
C GLN A 2 -4.88 0.21 -20.73
N GLU A 3 -5.74 -0.33 -21.59
CA GLU A 3 -7.10 -0.74 -21.21
C GLU A 3 -7.11 -1.92 -20.23
N VAL A 4 -6.24 -2.91 -20.42
CA VAL A 4 -6.10 -4.04 -19.48
C VAL A 4 -5.61 -3.57 -18.12
N ALA A 5 -4.66 -2.63 -18.09
CA ALA A 5 -4.15 -2.06 -16.84
C ALA A 5 -5.17 -1.13 -16.15
N ALA A 6 -6.03 -0.46 -16.92
CA ALA A 6 -7.11 0.36 -16.36
C ALA A 6 -8.19 -0.48 -15.66
N GLY A 7 -8.30 -1.75 -16.05
CA GLY A 7 -9.25 -2.71 -15.47
C GLY A 7 -8.74 -3.47 -14.24
N ILE A 8 -7.46 -3.31 -13.84
CA ILE A 8 -6.95 -3.98 -12.64
C ILE A 8 -7.48 -3.27 -11.39
N GLN A 9 -8.41 -3.94 -10.73
CA GLN A 9 -8.97 -3.55 -9.44
C GLN A 9 -8.24 -4.29 -8.30
N ALA A 10 -8.63 -4.00 -7.07
CA ALA A 10 -8.03 -4.58 -5.87
C ALA A 10 -8.04 -6.12 -5.90
N GLU A 11 -9.15 -6.72 -6.33
CA GLU A 11 -9.30 -8.18 -6.41
C GLU A 11 -8.34 -8.80 -7.42
N GLN A 12 -8.21 -8.20 -8.61
CA GLN A 12 -7.31 -8.71 -9.65
C GLN A 12 -5.84 -8.56 -9.24
N LEU A 13 -5.47 -7.51 -8.51
CA LEU A 13 -4.11 -7.41 -7.99
C LEU A 13 -3.81 -8.53 -7.00
N ALA A 14 -4.75 -8.84 -6.11
CA ALA A 14 -4.59 -9.93 -5.14
C ALA A 14 -4.33 -11.28 -5.83
N GLU A 15 -4.95 -11.52 -6.99
CA GLU A 15 -4.72 -12.72 -7.82
C GLU A 15 -3.38 -12.68 -8.58
N LEU A 16 -2.91 -11.48 -8.96
CA LEU A 16 -1.62 -11.28 -9.64
C LEU A 16 -0.43 -11.47 -8.71
N LEU A 17 -0.61 -11.17 -7.42
CA LEU A 17 0.42 -11.34 -6.41
C LEU A 17 0.64 -12.83 -6.11
N ASP A 18 1.55 -13.45 -6.84
CA ASP A 18 1.95 -14.82 -6.58
C ASP A 18 2.66 -14.96 -5.21
N PRO A 19 2.87 -16.19 -4.70
CA PRO A 19 3.53 -16.40 -3.39
C PRO A 19 4.94 -15.82 -3.28
N VAL A 20 5.67 -15.70 -4.40
CA VAL A 20 7.03 -15.12 -4.40
C VAL A 20 6.95 -13.60 -4.25
N MET A 21 6.05 -12.96 -4.99
CA MET A 21 5.79 -11.53 -4.88
C MET A 21 5.32 -11.16 -3.48
N ARG A 22 4.37 -11.91 -2.92
CA ARG A 22 3.86 -11.68 -1.55
C ARG A 22 4.99 -11.73 -0.54
N ARG A 23 5.82 -12.79 -0.56
CA ARG A 23 6.97 -12.91 0.34
C ARG A 23 7.98 -11.77 0.18
N SER A 24 8.20 -11.31 -1.05
CA SER A 24 9.11 -10.17 -1.30
C SER A 24 8.59 -8.88 -0.70
N VAL A 25 7.28 -8.65 -0.81
CA VAL A 25 6.60 -7.49 -0.20
C VAL A 25 6.63 -7.58 1.33
N GLU A 26 6.22 -8.71 1.90
CA GLU A 26 6.22 -8.97 3.34
C GLU A 26 7.61 -8.80 3.95
N ARG A 27 8.64 -9.31 3.26
CA ARG A 27 10.02 -9.14 3.68
C ARG A 27 10.45 -7.68 3.66
N GLY A 28 10.12 -6.93 2.61
CA GLY A 28 10.43 -5.50 2.54
C GLY A 28 9.75 -4.70 3.65
N PHE A 29 8.51 -5.02 4.00
CA PHE A 29 7.81 -4.39 5.13
C PHE A 29 8.45 -4.75 6.48
N ALA A 30 8.84 -6.02 6.66
CA ALA A 30 9.53 -6.47 7.87
C ALA A 30 10.92 -5.83 8.03
N GLU A 31 11.68 -5.71 6.94
CA GLU A 31 12.99 -5.03 6.94
C GLU A 31 12.87 -3.53 7.24
N ALA A 32 11.74 -2.91 6.90
CA ALA A 32 11.43 -1.53 7.29
C ALA A 32 10.90 -1.42 8.74
N HIS A 33 10.81 -2.51 9.50
CA HIS A 33 10.23 -2.53 10.85
C HIS A 33 8.79 -2.02 10.93
N ALA A 34 8.02 -2.23 9.86
CA ALA A 34 6.60 -1.90 9.85
C ALA A 34 5.78 -2.95 10.62
N ASP A 35 4.78 -2.51 11.37
CA ASP A 35 3.79 -3.42 11.96
C ASP A 35 2.88 -3.99 10.87
N GLU A 36 2.52 -3.17 9.90
CA GLU A 36 1.69 -3.54 8.75
C GLU A 36 2.10 -2.77 7.48
N GLY A 37 1.89 -3.42 6.34
CA GLY A 37 2.04 -2.78 5.04
C GLY A 37 0.81 -3.03 4.16
N THR A 38 0.43 -2.02 3.37
CA THR A 38 -0.76 -2.05 2.52
C THR A 38 -0.43 -1.61 1.10
N ILE A 39 -0.96 -2.31 0.11
CA ILE A 39 -1.00 -1.88 -1.28
C ILE A 39 -2.41 -1.37 -1.57
N TRP A 40 -2.50 -0.10 -1.94
CA TRP A 40 -3.73 0.59 -2.29
C TRP A 40 -3.83 0.75 -3.79
N LEU A 41 -4.99 0.54 -4.37
CA LEU A 41 -5.26 0.80 -5.78
C LEU A 41 -6.40 1.78 -5.97
N LEU A 42 -6.30 2.56 -7.03
CA LEU A 42 -7.39 3.40 -7.51
C LEU A 42 -8.55 2.51 -7.96
N ASP A 43 -9.77 2.80 -7.52
CA ASP A 43 -10.97 2.10 -7.95
C ASP A 43 -11.37 2.43 -9.40
N GLY A 44 -12.28 1.64 -9.98
CA GLY A 44 -12.71 1.81 -11.37
C GLY A 44 -13.29 3.18 -11.69
N PRO A 45 -14.12 3.79 -10.83
CA PRO A 45 -14.60 5.15 -11.02
C PRO A 45 -13.52 6.23 -10.90
N GLY A 46 -12.37 5.92 -10.25
CA GLY A 46 -11.31 6.89 -10.01
C GLY A 46 -11.61 7.85 -8.86
N GLU A 47 -12.42 7.43 -7.91
CA GLU A 47 -12.88 8.25 -6.79
C GLU A 47 -12.23 7.88 -5.46
N ASN A 48 -11.77 6.64 -5.34
CA ASN A 48 -11.24 6.11 -4.08
C ASN A 48 -9.96 5.30 -4.28
N LEU A 49 -9.14 5.23 -3.24
CA LEU A 49 -8.11 4.21 -3.07
C LEU A 49 -8.67 3.07 -2.23
N VAL A 50 -8.55 1.85 -2.76
CA VAL A 50 -9.04 0.62 -2.14
C VAL A 50 -7.84 -0.26 -1.76
N PRO A 51 -7.74 -0.76 -0.53
CA PRO A 51 -6.67 -1.68 -0.15
C PRO A 51 -6.84 -3.00 -0.90
N ALA A 52 -5.82 -3.36 -1.67
CA ALA A 52 -5.79 -4.61 -2.45
C ALA A 52 -5.02 -5.72 -1.74
N TYR A 53 -4.11 -5.36 -0.84
CA TYR A 53 -3.31 -6.28 -0.04
C TYR A 53 -2.89 -5.62 1.26
N ASN A 54 -2.85 -6.38 2.35
CA ASN A 54 -2.35 -5.94 3.64
C ASN A 54 -1.72 -7.13 4.39
N THR A 55 -0.67 -6.84 5.18
CA THR A 55 0.07 -7.86 5.95
C THR A 55 -0.39 -7.98 7.41
N GLY A 56 -1.28 -7.13 7.86
CA GLY A 56 -1.75 -7.10 9.24
C GLY A 56 -2.82 -8.14 9.56
N PRO A 57 -3.07 -8.38 10.85
CA PRO A 57 -4.02 -9.38 11.30
C PRO A 57 -5.49 -9.03 10.99
N ASP A 58 -5.78 -7.77 10.75
CA ASP A 58 -7.12 -7.27 10.46
C ASP A 58 -7.41 -7.15 8.94
N ALA A 59 -6.53 -7.67 8.07
CA ALA A 59 -6.62 -7.52 6.62
C ALA A 59 -8.01 -7.90 6.06
N GLU A 60 -8.61 -9.00 6.52
CA GLU A 60 -9.92 -9.49 6.08
C GLU A 60 -11.07 -8.51 6.37
N ARG A 61 -10.89 -7.58 7.32
CA ARG A 61 -11.92 -6.62 7.72
C ARG A 61 -12.04 -5.43 6.77
N PHE A 62 -11.01 -5.16 5.96
CA PHE A 62 -11.00 -3.94 5.15
C PHE A 62 -10.43 -4.10 3.74
N VAL A 63 -9.61 -5.10 3.46
CA VAL A 63 -9.08 -5.34 2.11
C VAL A 63 -10.23 -5.59 1.13
N GLY A 64 -10.23 -4.91 -0.01
CA GLY A 64 -11.29 -4.95 -1.01
C GLY A 64 -12.60 -4.23 -0.63
N GLN A 65 -12.76 -3.80 0.62
CA GLN A 65 -14.02 -3.24 1.13
C GLN A 65 -13.92 -1.77 1.54
N PHE A 66 -12.83 -1.41 2.22
CA PHE A 66 -12.61 -0.04 2.66
C PHE A 66 -12.32 0.86 1.46
N LYS A 67 -12.87 2.07 1.50
CA LYS A 67 -12.66 3.10 0.47
C LYS A 67 -12.11 4.35 1.12
N GLN A 68 -10.90 4.73 0.73
CA GLN A 68 -10.31 6.02 1.08
C GLN A 68 -10.62 7.01 -0.03
N PRO A 69 -11.50 8.01 0.19
CA PRO A 69 -11.82 8.99 -0.83
C PRO A 69 -10.58 9.78 -1.28
N LEU A 70 -10.45 10.04 -2.57
CA LEU A 70 -9.43 10.95 -3.08
C LEU A 70 -9.66 12.37 -2.54
N GLY A 71 -8.57 13.10 -2.32
CA GLY A 71 -8.61 14.45 -1.78
C GLY A 71 -8.63 14.54 -0.26
N THR A 72 -8.68 13.41 0.45
CA THR A 72 -8.58 13.37 1.90
C THR A 72 -7.55 12.32 2.37
N GLY A 73 -6.79 12.63 3.41
CA GLY A 73 -5.82 11.72 4.01
C GLY A 73 -4.47 11.68 3.29
N LEU A 74 -3.45 11.23 4.03
CA LEU A 74 -2.06 11.19 3.58
C LEU A 74 -1.85 10.26 2.37
N ILE A 75 -2.54 9.13 2.33
CA ILE A 75 -2.45 8.18 1.21
C ILE A 75 -2.92 8.83 -0.09
N SER A 76 -4.05 9.56 -0.05
CA SER A 76 -4.57 10.28 -1.21
C SER A 76 -3.66 11.44 -1.62
N MET A 77 -3.02 12.12 -0.67
CA MET A 77 -2.01 13.14 -0.96
C MET A 77 -0.82 12.57 -1.73
N VAL A 78 -0.30 11.42 -1.30
CA VAL A 78 0.82 10.73 -1.99
C VAL A 78 0.41 10.30 -3.40
N PHE A 79 -0.80 9.77 -3.56
CA PHE A 79 -1.32 9.40 -4.87
C PHE A 79 -1.41 10.61 -5.81
N ALA A 80 -1.94 11.74 -5.33
CA ALA A 80 -2.14 12.95 -6.14
C ALA A 80 -0.85 13.69 -6.48
N SER A 81 0.11 13.73 -5.53
CA SER A 81 1.39 14.40 -5.72
C SER A 81 2.45 13.54 -6.43
N GLU A 82 2.26 12.24 -6.43
CA GLU A 82 3.25 11.23 -6.85
C GLU A 82 4.61 11.39 -6.13
N GLN A 83 4.60 11.98 -4.92
CA GLN A 83 5.80 12.15 -4.11
C GLN A 83 5.79 11.17 -2.94
N PRO A 84 6.93 10.53 -2.62
CA PRO A 84 7.03 9.69 -1.43
C PRO A 84 6.90 10.54 -0.16
N PHE A 85 6.37 9.94 0.88
CA PHE A 85 6.06 10.58 2.14
C PHE A 85 6.55 9.73 3.32
N LEU A 86 7.08 10.41 4.35
CA LEU A 86 7.48 9.82 5.62
C LEU A 86 7.06 10.76 6.75
N GLU A 87 6.35 10.23 7.74
CA GLU A 87 5.91 10.96 8.93
C GLU A 87 5.98 10.05 10.16
N ASN A 88 6.58 10.53 11.24
CA ASN A 88 6.74 9.80 12.49
C ASN A 88 5.79 10.26 13.61
N GLU A 89 4.99 11.27 13.37
CA GLU A 89 3.98 11.77 14.28
C GLU A 89 2.62 11.90 13.58
N VAL A 90 2.21 10.85 12.88
CA VAL A 90 0.99 10.81 12.04
C VAL A 90 -0.26 11.24 12.81
N TRP A 91 -0.35 10.90 14.09
CA TRP A 91 -1.48 11.29 14.95
C TRP A 91 -1.62 12.81 15.14
N ARG A 92 -0.55 13.57 14.90
CA ARG A 92 -0.53 15.05 14.98
C ARG A 92 -0.83 15.72 13.64
N ASN A 93 -0.79 14.95 12.56
CA ASN A 93 -0.99 15.49 11.23
C ASN A 93 -2.50 15.66 10.95
N ASP A 94 -2.92 16.91 10.74
CA ASP A 94 -4.32 17.25 10.48
C ASP A 94 -4.84 16.73 9.13
N GLN A 95 -3.94 16.36 8.22
CA GLN A 95 -4.29 15.77 6.93
C GLN A 95 -4.54 14.26 7.01
N GLN A 96 -4.25 13.61 8.13
CA GLN A 96 -4.48 12.18 8.30
C GLN A 96 -5.98 11.86 8.30
N SER A 97 -6.38 10.93 7.43
CA SER A 97 -7.70 10.31 7.52
C SER A 97 -7.71 9.30 8.65
N ARG A 98 -8.56 9.51 9.65
CA ARG A 98 -8.71 8.62 10.79
C ARG A 98 -9.79 7.54 10.60
N LEU A 99 -10.33 7.42 9.40
CA LEU A 99 -11.42 6.49 9.11
C LEU A 99 -11.01 5.04 9.33
N LEU A 100 -9.83 4.65 8.83
CA LEU A 100 -9.32 3.30 8.99
C LEU A 100 -8.87 3.03 10.44
N ASP A 101 -8.18 3.98 11.07
CA ASP A 101 -7.78 3.89 12.47
C ASP A 101 -9.00 3.65 13.38
N ALA A 102 -10.09 4.38 13.15
CA ALA A 102 -11.33 4.23 13.89
C ALA A 102 -12.00 2.86 13.64
N LEU A 103 -12.01 2.39 12.39
CA LEU A 103 -12.55 1.09 12.01
C LEU A 103 -11.80 -0.06 12.71
N LEU A 104 -10.48 0.02 12.75
CA LEU A 104 -9.61 -1.03 13.29
C LEU A 104 -9.31 -0.84 14.80
N LYS A 105 -9.70 0.27 15.40
CA LYS A 105 -9.41 0.65 16.79
C LYS A 105 -7.90 0.68 17.07
N VAL A 106 -7.15 1.29 16.19
CA VAL A 106 -5.71 1.50 16.27
C VAL A 106 -5.37 2.98 16.19
N GLN A 107 -4.13 3.33 16.49
CA GLN A 107 -3.57 4.66 16.22
C GLN A 107 -2.35 4.49 15.32
N THR A 108 -2.37 5.11 14.16
CA THR A 108 -1.19 5.20 13.29
C THR A 108 -0.19 6.17 13.90
N CYS A 109 0.97 5.66 14.30
CA CYS A 109 2.06 6.44 14.91
C CYS A 109 3.01 6.98 13.86
N ALA A 110 3.53 6.12 13.00
CA ALA A 110 4.43 6.48 11.91
C ALA A 110 3.95 5.86 10.59
N MET A 111 4.25 6.53 9.48
CA MET A 111 3.86 6.10 8.14
C MET A 111 4.97 6.41 7.13
N ILE A 112 5.24 5.43 6.27
CA ILE A 112 5.83 5.62 4.95
C ILE A 112 4.73 5.38 3.92
N ALA A 113 4.66 6.22 2.90
CA ALA A 113 3.81 6.01 1.74
C ALA A 113 4.55 6.39 0.46
N VAL A 114 4.51 5.52 -0.53
CA VAL A 114 5.17 5.73 -1.82
C VAL A 114 4.19 5.49 -2.97
N PRO A 115 4.24 6.29 -4.04
CA PRO A 115 3.39 6.08 -5.20
C PRO A 115 3.72 4.73 -5.85
N PHE A 116 2.68 4.04 -6.32
CA PHE A 116 2.79 2.73 -6.96
C PHE A 116 2.34 2.79 -8.40
N TYR A 117 3.21 2.31 -9.29
CA TYR A 117 3.04 2.41 -10.73
C TYR A 117 2.90 1.04 -11.36
N PHE A 118 2.13 0.96 -12.44
CA PHE A 118 2.24 -0.07 -13.46
C PHE A 118 1.69 0.45 -14.79
N VAL A 119 2.24 -0.08 -15.89
CA VAL A 119 1.98 0.40 -17.25
C VAL A 119 2.18 1.93 -17.35
N ARG A 120 3.27 2.41 -16.73
CA ARG A 120 3.73 3.82 -16.77
C ARG A 120 2.76 4.85 -16.21
N ARG A 121 1.85 4.46 -15.33
CA ARG A 121 0.93 5.38 -14.64
C ARG A 121 0.93 5.07 -13.14
N CYS A 122 0.77 6.11 -12.35
CA CYS A 122 0.45 5.94 -10.94
C CYS A 122 -0.93 5.28 -10.84
N ARG A 123 -1.00 4.14 -10.16
CA ARG A 123 -2.21 3.34 -10.00
C ARG A 123 -2.63 3.17 -8.56
N GLY A 124 -1.76 3.58 -7.65
CA GLY A 124 -2.03 3.43 -6.24
C GLY A 124 -0.89 3.92 -5.37
N VAL A 125 -0.86 3.42 -4.16
CA VAL A 125 0.14 3.74 -3.14
C VAL A 125 0.54 2.47 -2.41
N ILE A 126 1.81 2.33 -2.05
CA ILE A 126 2.26 1.35 -1.06
C ILE A 126 2.53 2.12 0.23
N SER A 127 1.91 1.71 1.33
CA SER A 127 2.14 2.29 2.64
C SER A 127 2.62 1.27 3.64
N CYS A 128 3.47 1.71 4.57
CA CYS A 128 3.88 0.97 5.75
C CYS A 128 3.57 1.81 6.98
N VAL A 129 3.11 1.17 8.03
CA VAL A 129 2.74 1.86 9.27
C VAL A 129 3.33 1.19 10.49
N GLN A 130 3.60 2.00 11.51
CA GLN A 130 3.77 1.56 12.88
C GLN A 130 2.56 2.02 13.68
N LEU A 131 1.99 1.09 14.43
CA LEU A 131 0.69 1.24 15.08
C LEU A 131 0.81 1.15 16.59
N ARG A 132 -0.13 1.81 17.28
CA ARG A 132 -0.46 1.53 18.68
C ARG A 132 -1.88 0.94 18.74
N ARG A 133 -2.01 -0.23 19.36
CA ARG A 133 -3.30 -0.89 19.61
C ARG A 133 -3.73 -0.67 21.05
N ALA A 134 -5.02 -0.70 21.31
CA ALA A 134 -5.57 -0.45 22.65
C ALA A 134 -5.11 -1.49 23.69
N ASP A 135 -4.80 -2.71 23.26
CA ASP A 135 -4.29 -3.83 24.05
C ASP A 135 -2.76 -3.98 24.02
N ASP A 136 -2.08 -3.04 23.36
CA ASP A 136 -0.63 -3.07 23.23
C ASP A 136 0.04 -2.84 24.58
N ARG A 137 0.80 -3.83 25.02
CA ARG A 137 1.59 -3.78 26.26
C ARG A 137 2.96 -3.15 26.08
N ARG A 138 3.28 -2.68 24.88
CA ARG A 138 4.53 -1.95 24.64
C ARG A 138 4.53 -0.66 25.46
N GLU A 139 5.49 -0.51 26.37
CA GLU A 139 5.67 0.70 27.18
C GLU A 139 6.31 1.82 26.34
N GLU A 140 7.03 1.47 25.29
CA GLU A 140 7.74 2.40 24.42
C GLU A 140 6.94 2.72 23.15
N GLU A 141 7.04 3.97 22.72
CA GLU A 141 6.51 4.39 21.42
C GLU A 141 7.28 3.71 20.30
N PRO A 142 6.63 3.43 19.14
CA PRO A 142 7.34 2.92 17.97
C PRO A 142 8.51 3.82 17.59
N GLY A 143 9.63 3.21 17.16
CA GLY A 143 10.88 3.93 16.89
C GLY A 143 10.83 4.87 15.69
N GLY A 144 9.74 4.86 14.92
CA GLY A 144 9.58 5.62 13.69
C GLY A 144 10.35 5.01 12.51
N PHE A 145 10.30 5.71 11.39
CA PHE A 145 10.97 5.35 10.15
C PHE A 145 12.10 6.32 9.83
N GLY A 146 13.21 5.80 9.32
CA GLY A 146 14.29 6.58 8.75
C GLY A 146 14.22 6.64 7.22
N ARG A 147 15.13 7.40 6.63
CA ARG A 147 15.25 7.55 5.17
C ARG A 147 15.57 6.21 4.50
N GLU A 148 16.40 5.39 5.11
CA GLU A 148 16.75 4.05 4.64
C GLU A 148 15.50 3.14 4.49
N HIS A 149 14.56 3.25 5.43
CA HIS A 149 13.29 2.52 5.34
C HIS A 149 12.44 3.02 4.16
N LEU A 150 12.37 4.33 3.94
CA LEU A 150 11.69 4.91 2.79
C LEU A 150 12.29 4.42 1.47
N GLU A 151 13.63 4.44 1.35
CA GLU A 151 14.35 3.96 0.17
C GLU A 151 14.10 2.46 -0.07
N SER A 152 14.06 1.64 1.00
CA SER A 152 13.71 0.22 0.92
C SER A 152 12.30 0.01 0.36
N ILE A 153 11.30 0.73 0.86
CA ILE A 153 9.92 0.61 0.37
C ILE A 153 9.78 1.10 -1.07
N GLN A 154 10.51 2.13 -1.48
CA GLN A 154 10.57 2.55 -2.88
C GLN A 154 11.14 1.43 -3.78
N GLN A 155 12.16 0.70 -3.32
CA GLN A 155 12.73 -0.44 -4.06
C GLN A 155 11.72 -1.59 -4.17
N VAL A 156 10.98 -1.90 -3.10
CA VAL A 156 9.89 -2.89 -3.13
C VAL A 156 8.84 -2.49 -4.16
N GLY A 157 8.41 -1.23 -4.17
CA GLY A 157 7.46 -0.71 -5.14
C GLY A 157 7.96 -0.82 -6.59
N ALA A 158 9.24 -0.47 -6.83
CA ALA A 158 9.85 -0.58 -8.15
C ALA A 158 9.97 -2.04 -8.64
N LEU A 159 10.31 -2.96 -7.74
CA LEU A 159 10.35 -4.40 -8.05
C LEU A 159 8.95 -4.90 -8.42
N LEU A 160 7.96 -4.58 -7.62
CA LEU A 160 6.57 -4.98 -7.84
C LEU A 160 6.03 -4.45 -9.17
N THR A 161 6.30 -3.19 -9.49
CA THR A 161 5.98 -2.57 -10.77
C THR A 161 6.53 -3.39 -11.94
N ARG A 162 7.82 -3.75 -11.90
CA ARG A 162 8.46 -4.53 -12.97
C ARG A 162 7.84 -5.91 -13.13
N LEU A 163 7.56 -6.59 -12.03
CA LEU A 163 6.96 -7.93 -12.05
C LEU A 163 5.54 -7.89 -12.60
N ILE A 164 4.72 -6.92 -12.20
CA ILE A 164 3.37 -6.75 -12.72
C ILE A 164 3.40 -6.38 -14.20
N ASP A 165 4.24 -5.45 -14.61
CA ASP A 165 4.38 -5.06 -16.02
C ASP A 165 4.78 -6.25 -16.87
N LEU A 166 5.70 -7.11 -16.41
CA LEU A 166 6.11 -8.32 -17.09
C LEU A 166 4.96 -9.33 -17.21
N LEU A 167 4.20 -9.55 -16.14
CA LEU A 167 3.03 -10.43 -16.14
C LEU A 167 1.95 -9.94 -17.12
N LEU A 168 1.66 -8.64 -17.13
CA LEU A 168 0.68 -8.06 -18.02
C LEU A 168 1.14 -8.17 -19.48
N LEU A 169 2.43 -7.97 -19.74
CA LEU A 169 3.01 -8.16 -21.07
C LEU A 169 2.90 -9.63 -21.51
N SER A 170 3.29 -10.57 -20.65
CA SER A 170 3.21 -12.01 -20.94
C SER A 170 1.78 -12.45 -21.29
N ARG A 171 0.79 -11.98 -20.52
CA ARG A 171 -0.63 -12.24 -20.80
C ARG A 171 -1.06 -11.62 -22.15
N ALA A 172 -0.63 -10.40 -22.44
CA ALA A 172 -1.01 -9.69 -23.67
C ALA A 172 -0.45 -10.34 -24.94
N VAL A 173 0.72 -11.02 -24.87
CA VAL A 173 1.32 -11.74 -25.99
C VAL A 173 1.01 -13.23 -26.00
N GLY A 174 0.16 -13.71 -25.08
CA GLY A 174 -0.26 -15.10 -25.02
C GLY A 174 0.81 -16.08 -24.50
N TRP A 175 1.84 -15.59 -23.84
CA TRP A 175 2.84 -16.43 -23.19
C TRP A 175 2.31 -16.89 -21.80
N GLY A 176 2.15 -18.21 -21.65
CA GLY A 176 1.74 -18.81 -20.37
C GLY A 176 0.35 -19.43 -20.35
N ASN A 177 -0.24 -19.72 -21.51
CA ASN A 177 -1.47 -20.50 -21.63
C ASN A 177 -1.17 -21.97 -22.03
N ASP A 178 -0.20 -22.61 -21.36
CA ASP A 178 -0.01 -24.08 -21.42
C ASP A 178 -0.21 -24.68 -20.03
#